data_0606504d8394e51c663d10c6078ea1d6
#
_entry.id   0606504d8394e51c663d10c6078ea1d6
#
_cell.length_a   1.000
_cell.length_b   1.000
_cell.length_c   1.000
_cell.angle_alpha   90.00
_cell.angle_beta   90.00
_cell.angle_gamma   90.00
#
_symmetry.space_group_name_H-M   'P 1'
#
loop_
_entity.id
_entity.type
_entity.pdbx_description
1 polymer ?
#
loop_
_entity_poly.entity_id
_entity_poly.type
_entity_poly.pdbx_seq_one_letter_code
_entity_poly.pdbx_strand_id
1 'polypeptide(L)'
;MAKLTVRSEQIPIEAAHVPHDPDSATAWMADGNCRLHPPATFFPSDGVGVDRARKICRDCPVISTCLEFALDERIDHGVWGGCSERERRRILKRRRLDVAV
;
A
#
# COMPACT_ATOMS: atom_id res chain seq x y z
N MET A 1 -7.38 38.61 6.86
CA MET A 1 -7.28 37.96 6.57
C MET A 1 -7.05 37.21 6.71
N ALA A 2 -7.04 37.22 6.62
CA ALA A 2 -6.58 36.37 6.49
C ALA A 2 -6.58 35.57 6.66
N LYS A 3 -6.57 35.72 6.44
CA LYS A 3 -6.27 34.89 6.45
C LYS A 3 -6.21 34.00 6.54
N LEU A 4 -6.22 34.12 6.56
CA LEU A 4 -5.84 33.19 6.46
C LEU A 4 -5.80 32.40 6.73
N THR A 5 -5.79 32.68 6.73
CA THR A 5 -5.41 31.75 6.73
C THR A 5 -5.54 30.93 7.18
N VAL A 6 -5.59 31.05 7.27
CA VAL A 6 -5.44 30.06 7.35
C VAL A 6 -5.67 29.24 7.66
N ARG A 7 -5.54 29.32 7.60
CA ARG A 7 -5.53 28.36 7.59
C ARG A 7 -5.33 27.49 7.71
N SER A 8 -5.17 27.54 7.66
CA SER A 8 -4.78 26.59 7.54
C SER A 8 -4.51 25.99 8.10
N GLU A 9 -4.10 26.17 8.23
CA GLU A 9 -3.62 25.47 8.57
C GLU A 9 -3.81 24.74 9.33
N GLN A 10 -4.09 24.62 9.88
CA GLN A 10 -4.30 23.74 10.48
C GLN A 10 -4.82 22.76 10.28
N ILE A 11 -5.12 22.67 10.18
CA ILE A 11 -5.51 21.66 9.77
C ILE A 11 -4.73 20.59 9.51
N PRO A 12 -3.70 20.49 9.67
CA PRO A 12 -2.75 19.55 9.24
C PRO A 12 -3.09 18.12 9.51
N ILE A 13 -3.52 17.79 10.67
CA ILE A 13 -3.84 16.41 10.95
C ILE A 13 -5.03 15.97 10.17
N GLU A 14 -5.95 16.84 10.03
CA GLU A 14 -7.09 16.52 9.26
C GLU A 14 -6.76 16.40 7.82
N ALA A 15 -5.77 17.14 7.38
CA ALA A 15 -5.32 16.99 6.03
C ALA A 15 -4.79 15.61 5.79
N ALA A 16 -4.19 15.01 6.81
CA ALA A 16 -3.69 13.65 6.68
C ALA A 16 -4.80 12.65 6.59
N HIS A 17 -5.97 13.04 7.01
CA HIS A 17 -7.12 12.17 6.92
C HIS A 17 -8.11 12.64 5.90
N VAL A 18 -7.64 13.36 4.95
CA VAL A 18 -8.46 13.83 3.89
C VAL A 18 -9.32 12.74 3.37
N PRO A 19 -10.55 13.03 3.08
CA PRO A 19 -11.42 12.05 2.51
C PRO A 19 -10.83 11.50 1.24
N HIS A 20 -11.09 10.27 1.06
CA HIS A 20 -10.73 9.56 -0.11
C HIS A 20 -11.20 10.29 -1.36
N ASP A 21 -10.29 10.51 -2.27
CA ASP A 21 -10.57 11.14 -3.56
C ASP A 21 -10.77 10.03 -4.59
N PRO A 22 -11.98 9.83 -5.10
CA PRO A 22 -12.23 8.71 -6.00
C PRO A 22 -11.45 8.81 -7.31
N ASP A 23 -10.92 9.98 -7.64
CA ASP A 23 -10.13 10.13 -8.85
C ASP A 23 -8.64 9.96 -8.61
N SER A 24 -8.24 9.73 -7.38
CA SER A 24 -6.84 9.55 -7.03
C SER A 24 -6.35 8.19 -7.50
N ALA A 25 -5.09 8.12 -7.92
CA ALA A 25 -4.47 6.86 -8.31
C ALA A 25 -4.40 5.86 -7.15
N THR A 26 -4.54 6.32 -5.92
CA THR A 26 -4.50 5.45 -4.75
C THR A 26 -5.85 5.33 -4.07
N ALA A 27 -6.91 5.72 -4.75
CA ALA A 27 -8.25 5.69 -4.16
C ALA A 27 -8.64 4.28 -3.73
N TRP A 28 -8.18 3.26 -4.43
CA TRP A 28 -8.48 1.88 -4.11
C TRP A 28 -8.01 1.46 -2.72
N MET A 29 -7.03 2.16 -2.16
CA MET A 29 -6.51 1.81 -0.83
C MET A 29 -7.58 1.92 0.25
N ALA A 30 -8.61 2.71 0.01
CA ALA A 30 -9.69 2.85 0.97
C ALA A 30 -10.44 1.53 1.19
N ASP A 31 -10.36 0.62 0.24
CA ASP A 31 -11.06 -0.67 0.32
C ASP A 31 -10.17 -1.80 0.84
N GLY A 32 -8.94 -1.48 1.22
CA GLY A 32 -8.01 -2.51 1.68
C GLY A 32 -8.28 -2.97 3.10
N ASN A 33 -8.11 -4.26 3.34
CA ASN A 33 -8.26 -4.82 4.67
C ASN A 33 -7.21 -4.27 5.64
N CYS A 34 -6.08 -3.81 5.13
CA CYS A 34 -5.01 -3.29 5.96
C CYS A 34 -5.44 -2.07 6.78
N ARG A 35 -6.49 -1.39 6.36
CA ARG A 35 -6.99 -0.24 7.11
C ARG A 35 -7.49 -0.60 8.49
N LEU A 36 -7.80 -1.86 8.71
CA LEU A 36 -8.34 -2.33 9.98
C LEU A 36 -7.24 -2.77 10.95
N HIS A 37 -5.99 -2.63 10.55
CA HIS A 37 -4.85 -3.10 11.34
C HIS A 37 -3.79 -2.01 11.45
N PRO A 38 -2.94 -2.05 12.48
CA PRO A 38 -1.83 -1.09 12.58
C PRO A 38 -0.91 -1.19 11.38
N PRO A 39 -0.43 -0.08 10.85
CA PRO A 39 0.44 -0.12 9.67
C PRO A 39 1.68 -0.98 9.85
N ALA A 40 2.24 -1.02 11.05
CA ALA A 40 3.44 -1.82 11.32
C ALA A 40 3.23 -3.30 11.03
N THR A 41 2.00 -3.78 11.05
CA THR A 41 1.69 -5.18 10.75
C THR A 41 2.19 -5.57 9.36
N PHE A 42 2.24 -4.62 8.44
CA PHE A 42 2.61 -4.89 7.06
C PHE A 42 4.07 -4.57 6.76
N PHE A 43 4.85 -4.25 7.80
CA PHE A 43 6.29 -4.02 7.68
C PHE A 43 7.03 -4.89 8.69
N PRO A 44 6.82 -6.21 8.63
CA PRO A 44 7.40 -7.12 9.61
C PRO A 44 8.89 -7.31 9.38
N SER A 45 9.58 -7.70 10.47
CA SER A 45 11.02 -7.96 10.40
C SER A 45 11.35 -9.43 10.33
N ASP A 46 10.34 -10.32 10.32
CA ASP A 46 10.60 -11.76 10.29
C ASP A 46 9.51 -12.47 9.51
N GLY A 47 9.73 -13.78 9.27
CA GLY A 47 8.82 -14.57 8.48
C GLY A 47 7.46 -14.79 9.12
N VAL A 48 7.41 -14.83 10.45
CA VAL A 48 6.13 -14.99 11.14
C VAL A 48 5.26 -13.78 10.90
N GLY A 49 5.85 -12.59 10.96
CA GLY A 49 5.13 -11.36 10.69
C GLY A 49 4.68 -11.29 9.24
N VAL A 50 5.52 -11.76 8.31
CA VAL A 50 5.15 -11.81 6.90
C VAL A 50 3.91 -12.70 6.71
N ASP A 51 3.90 -13.87 7.34
CA ASP A 51 2.77 -14.79 7.21
C ASP A 51 1.49 -14.18 7.80
N ARG A 52 1.62 -13.44 8.90
CA ARG A 52 0.47 -12.79 9.51
C ARG A 52 -0.12 -11.74 8.57
N ALA A 53 0.74 -10.91 8.00
CA ALA A 53 0.28 -9.88 7.05
C ALA A 53 -0.34 -10.53 5.82
N ARG A 54 0.27 -11.60 5.35
CA ARG A 54 -0.22 -12.30 4.17
C ARG A 54 -1.63 -12.85 4.37
N LYS A 55 -1.92 -13.32 5.57
CA LYS A 55 -3.28 -13.82 5.87
C LYS A 55 -4.32 -12.70 5.79
N ILE A 56 -3.95 -11.51 6.24
CA ILE A 56 -4.85 -10.36 6.16
C ILE A 56 -5.10 -10.00 4.71
N CYS A 57 -4.05 -10.00 3.89
CA CYS A 57 -4.16 -9.65 2.49
C CYS A 57 -4.96 -10.68 1.68
N ARG A 58 -4.95 -11.93 2.13
CA ARG A 58 -5.59 -13.01 1.37
C ARG A 58 -7.05 -12.72 1.05
N ASP A 59 -7.76 -12.13 1.99
CA ASP A 59 -9.18 -11.84 1.82
C ASP A 59 -9.43 -10.38 1.43
N CYS A 60 -8.37 -9.66 1.08
CA CYS A 60 -8.50 -8.25 0.76
C CYS A 60 -9.11 -8.07 -0.63
N PRO A 61 -10.16 -7.27 -0.76
CA PRO A 61 -10.83 -7.10 -2.05
C PRO A 61 -9.98 -6.41 -3.11
N VAL A 62 -8.92 -5.70 -2.69
CA VAL A 62 -8.05 -5.01 -3.63
C VAL A 62 -6.65 -5.62 -3.69
N ILE A 63 -6.54 -6.92 -3.39
CA ILE A 63 -5.23 -7.55 -3.31
C ILE A 63 -4.46 -7.46 -4.63
N SER A 64 -5.10 -7.68 -5.76
CA SER A 64 -4.43 -7.61 -7.06
C SER A 64 -4.00 -6.20 -7.40
N THR A 65 -4.87 -5.23 -7.16
CA THR A 65 -4.56 -3.84 -7.42
C THR A 65 -3.40 -3.38 -6.54
N CYS A 66 -3.40 -3.82 -5.29
CA CYS A 66 -2.35 -3.50 -4.34
C CYS A 66 -1.00 -4.05 -4.79
N LEU A 67 -0.98 -5.29 -5.25
CA LEU A 67 0.25 -5.89 -5.73
C LEU A 67 0.79 -5.17 -6.96
N GLU A 68 -0.07 -4.89 -7.94
CA GLU A 68 0.36 -4.19 -9.14
C GLU A 68 0.89 -2.80 -8.83
N PHE A 69 0.24 -2.11 -7.90
CA PHE A 69 0.72 -0.80 -7.47
C PHE A 69 2.13 -0.90 -6.90
N ALA A 70 2.37 -1.87 -6.02
CA ALA A 70 3.68 -2.03 -5.40
C ALA A 70 4.75 -2.39 -6.44
N LEU A 71 4.39 -3.19 -7.44
CA LEU A 71 5.31 -3.55 -8.50
C LEU A 71 5.63 -2.35 -9.38
N ASP A 72 4.62 -1.57 -9.75
CA ASP A 72 4.81 -0.39 -10.59
C ASP A 72 5.64 0.68 -9.89
N GLU A 73 5.38 0.89 -8.61
CA GLU A 73 6.09 1.91 -7.83
C GLU A 73 7.41 1.40 -7.28
N ARG A 74 7.74 0.14 -7.54
CA ARG A 74 8.98 -0.47 -7.07
C ARG A 74 9.16 -0.33 -5.56
N ILE A 75 8.09 -0.57 -4.82
CA ILE A 75 8.15 -0.50 -3.36
C ILE A 75 8.99 -1.67 -2.88
N ASP A 76 10.04 -1.36 -2.12
CA ASP A 76 11.03 -2.35 -1.73
C ASP A 76 10.97 -2.76 -0.27
N HIS A 77 9.87 -2.49 0.40
CA HIS A 77 9.68 -2.96 1.78
C HIS A 77 8.20 -3.16 2.05
N GLY A 78 7.90 -3.93 3.09
CA GLY A 78 6.53 -4.20 3.48
C GLY A 78 5.89 -5.32 2.68
N VAL A 79 4.73 -5.76 3.17
CA VAL A 79 3.91 -6.77 2.50
C VAL A 79 2.81 -6.03 1.75
N TRP A 80 2.77 -6.21 0.45
CA TRP A 80 1.80 -5.55 -0.42
C TRP A 80 1.15 -6.58 -1.31
N GLY A 81 -0.17 -6.57 -1.35
CA GLY A 81 -0.90 -7.52 -2.17
C GLY A 81 -0.60 -8.96 -1.80
N GLY A 82 -0.31 -9.20 -0.52
CA GLY A 82 -0.01 -10.54 -0.05
C GLY A 82 1.39 -11.03 -0.39
N CYS A 83 2.25 -10.17 -0.91
CA CYS A 83 3.61 -10.55 -1.29
C CYS A 83 4.64 -9.78 -0.50
N SER A 84 5.67 -10.48 -0.04
CA SER A 84 6.80 -9.84 0.61
C SER A 84 7.67 -9.14 -0.43
N GLU A 85 8.62 -8.34 0.04
CA GLU A 85 9.56 -7.67 -0.85
C GLU A 85 10.29 -8.68 -1.73
N ARG A 86 10.75 -9.77 -1.14
CA ARG A 86 11.47 -10.80 -1.88
C ARG A 86 10.61 -11.41 -2.99
N GLU A 87 9.35 -11.67 -2.66
CA GLU A 87 8.43 -12.24 -3.65
C GLU A 87 8.18 -11.26 -4.78
N ARG A 88 8.03 -9.98 -4.45
CA ARG A 88 7.82 -8.99 -5.49
C ARG A 88 9.03 -8.87 -6.41
N ARG A 89 10.24 -8.96 -5.87
CA ARG A 89 11.44 -8.94 -6.70
C ARG A 89 11.48 -10.13 -7.65
N ARG A 90 11.03 -11.29 -7.19
CA ARG A 90 10.96 -12.46 -8.05
C ARG A 90 9.96 -12.25 -9.18
N ILE A 91 8.83 -11.68 -8.86
CA ILE A 91 7.80 -11.40 -9.87
C ILE A 91 8.34 -10.47 -10.94
N LEU A 92 8.98 -9.38 -10.52
CA LEU A 92 9.54 -8.42 -11.46
C LEU A 92 10.62 -9.07 -12.35
N LYS A 93 11.45 -9.90 -11.74
CA LYS A 93 12.48 -10.59 -12.51
C LYS A 93 11.86 -11.50 -13.54
N ARG A 94 10.85 -12.27 -13.15
CA ARG A 94 10.17 -13.17 -14.07
C ARG A 94 9.54 -12.41 -15.23
N ARG A 95 8.89 -11.26 -14.91
CA ARG A 95 8.27 -10.45 -15.95
C ARG A 95 9.29 -9.91 -16.95
N ARG A 96 10.47 -9.52 -16.46
CA ARG A 96 11.52 -9.06 -17.36
C ARG A 96 12.00 -10.18 -18.29
N LEU A 97 12.12 -11.39 -17.76
CA LEU A 97 12.54 -12.52 -18.56
C LEU A 97 11.50 -12.85 -19.62
N ASP A 98 10.23 -12.79 -19.25
CA ASP A 98 9.14 -13.07 -20.19
C ASP A 98 9.13 -12.05 -21.32
N VAL A 99 9.37 -10.79 -21.00
CA VAL A 99 9.39 -9.74 -22.01
C VAL A 99 10.60 -9.89 -22.92
N ALA A 100 11.72 -10.34 -22.37
CA ALA A 100 12.95 -10.50 -23.14
C ALA A 100 12.87 -11.66 -24.13
N VAL A 101 11.92 -12.56 -23.94
CA VAL A 101 11.72 -13.68 -24.83
C VAL A 101 10.75 -13.28 -25.94
#